data_e960ce1d76e9df8f8d48ef98843e03c3
#
_entry.id   e960ce1d76e9df8f8d48ef98843e03c3
#
_cell.length_a   1.000
_cell.length_b   1.000
_cell.length_c   1.000
_cell.angle_alpha   90.00
_cell.angle_beta   90.00
_cell.angle_gamma   90.00
#
_symmetry.space_group_name_H-M   'P 1'
#
loop_
_entity.id
_entity.type
_entity.pdbx_description
1 polymer ?
#
loop_
_entity_poly.entity_id
_entity_poly.type
_entity_poly.pdbx_seq_one_letter_code
_entity_poly.pdbx_strand_id
1 'polypeptide(L)'
;MFKELENVDNIEISHDSFIEENNGENSSDFHLELVEVLTPCHAVLNKLPCQLAAYDIVISRKFPRLAFFNKDDFRLRLVSLDFKRQEVLDMLTMANNGLVHDIFKDLDQAESYVHYTGLDKMICHEGLNFCQRIAEAGEDGYFVDYELSLACAGFLTELSRHYHARVRLDSSHFPSSNVHYANPMTRTGMIMNYLVANIQDVTLEKMATHFGYQPKYLSRLIRQLFDQTFSQLKTETRVSISKSLLELTTKSIEEISEIVGYPSVSNYYRAFKLATGLTPSEYRKMRREG
;
A
#
# COMPACT_ATOMS: atom_id res chain seq x y z
N MET A 1 4.15 -12.31 -16.57
CA MET A 1 3.31 -13.39 -15.98
C MET A 1 2.03 -12.80 -15.38
N PHE A 2 0.88 -13.46 -15.55
CA PHE A 2 -0.37 -13.14 -14.85
C PHE A 2 -0.84 -14.40 -14.11
N LYS A 3 -1.13 -14.28 -12.83
CA LYS A 3 -1.55 -15.42 -12.00
C LYS A 3 -2.63 -14.97 -11.03
N GLU A 4 -3.79 -15.62 -11.07
CA GLU A 4 -4.85 -15.40 -10.08
C GLU A 4 -4.73 -16.41 -8.94
N LEU A 5 -4.92 -15.93 -7.72
CA LEU A 5 -4.95 -16.72 -6.49
C LEU A 5 -6.35 -16.62 -5.90
N GLU A 6 -6.97 -17.76 -5.70
CA GLU A 6 -8.36 -17.87 -5.20
C GLU A 6 -8.44 -18.81 -4.01
N ASN A 7 -9.38 -18.55 -3.10
CA ASN A 7 -9.79 -19.43 -2.02
C ASN A 7 -8.68 -19.87 -1.05
N VAL A 8 -7.76 -18.97 -0.74
CA VAL A 8 -6.71 -19.20 0.27
C VAL A 8 -6.98 -18.27 1.45
N ASP A 9 -7.19 -18.80 2.65
CA ASP A 9 -7.52 -18.03 3.87
C ASP A 9 -6.41 -17.04 4.26
N ASN A 10 -5.16 -17.44 4.05
CA ASN A 10 -3.97 -16.64 4.34
C ASN A 10 -2.92 -16.91 3.30
N ILE A 11 -2.34 -15.89 2.72
CA ILE A 11 -1.25 -16.03 1.76
C ILE A 11 -0.10 -15.07 2.10
N GLU A 12 1.11 -15.57 2.09
CA GLU A 12 2.32 -14.75 2.07
C GLU A 12 2.79 -14.61 0.63
N ILE A 13 2.97 -13.38 0.18
CA ILE A 13 3.49 -13.03 -1.13
C ILE A 13 4.86 -12.40 -0.94
N SER A 14 5.83 -12.88 -1.70
CA SER A 14 7.19 -12.36 -1.77
C SER A 14 7.65 -12.35 -3.22
N HIS A 15 8.85 -11.87 -3.48
CA HIS A 15 9.48 -11.96 -4.79
C HIS A 15 9.38 -13.36 -5.41
N ASP A 16 9.59 -14.41 -4.62
CA ASP A 16 9.55 -15.79 -5.10
C ASP A 16 8.16 -16.20 -5.63
N SER A 17 7.09 -15.51 -5.23
CA SER A 17 5.72 -15.75 -5.71
C SER A 17 5.52 -15.36 -7.17
N PHE A 18 6.41 -14.53 -7.73
CA PHE A 18 6.38 -14.02 -9.09
C PHE A 18 7.36 -14.74 -10.04
N ILE A 19 8.18 -15.66 -9.52
CA ILE A 19 9.15 -16.42 -10.32
C ILE A 19 8.49 -17.69 -10.81
N GLU A 20 8.57 -17.94 -12.11
CA GLU A 20 8.20 -19.23 -12.69
C GLU A 20 9.40 -20.19 -12.58
N GLU A 21 9.15 -21.47 -12.18
CA GLU A 21 10.18 -22.49 -11.93
C GLU A 21 11.14 -22.75 -13.11
N ASN A 22 10.89 -22.21 -14.30
CA ASN A 22 11.64 -22.48 -15.53
C ASN A 22 12.31 -21.27 -16.20
N ASN A 23 12.28 -20.10 -15.60
CA ASN A 23 12.93 -18.95 -16.22
C ASN A 23 14.41 -18.89 -15.83
N GLY A 24 15.25 -19.36 -16.76
CA GLY A 24 16.66 -19.00 -16.80
C GLY A 24 16.81 -17.48 -16.72
N GLU A 25 17.95 -16.99 -16.22
CA GLU A 25 18.28 -15.58 -16.02
C GLU A 25 17.64 -14.67 -17.08
N ASN A 26 16.51 -14.04 -16.74
CA ASN A 26 15.93 -13.03 -17.58
C ASN A 26 16.82 -11.79 -17.53
N SER A 27 17.43 -11.48 -18.66
CA SER A 27 18.23 -10.28 -18.86
C SER A 27 17.35 -9.02 -19.01
N SER A 28 16.21 -8.96 -18.33
CA SER A 28 15.40 -7.75 -18.32
C SER A 28 16.07 -6.70 -17.43
N ASP A 29 16.35 -5.54 -18.03
CA ASP A 29 16.96 -4.41 -17.33
C ASP A 29 16.05 -3.80 -16.29
N PHE A 30 14.75 -4.10 -16.33
CA PHE A 30 13.74 -3.54 -15.46
C PHE A 30 12.57 -4.50 -15.21
N HIS A 31 12.40 -4.86 -13.96
CA HIS A 31 11.35 -5.77 -13.48
C HIS A 31 10.39 -5.06 -12.55
N LEU A 32 9.08 -5.31 -12.71
CA LEU A 32 8.02 -4.84 -11.83
C LEU A 32 7.14 -6.01 -11.40
N GLU A 33 6.87 -6.07 -10.12
CA GLU A 33 5.96 -6.99 -9.47
C GLU A 33 4.75 -6.24 -8.93
N LEU A 34 3.56 -6.75 -9.18
CA LEU A 34 2.31 -6.09 -8.86
C LEU A 34 1.32 -7.08 -8.26
N VAL A 35 0.65 -6.67 -7.19
CA VAL A 35 -0.52 -7.36 -6.64
C VAL A 35 -1.75 -6.47 -6.83
N GLU A 36 -2.74 -6.95 -7.55
CA GLU A 36 -4.07 -6.36 -7.62
C GLU A 36 -5.00 -7.11 -6.67
N VAL A 37 -5.72 -6.38 -5.84
CA VAL A 37 -6.72 -6.90 -4.90
C VAL A 37 -8.06 -7.01 -5.64
N LEU A 38 -8.56 -8.22 -5.89
CA LEU A 38 -9.84 -8.43 -6.57
C LEU A 38 -11.03 -8.43 -5.60
N THR A 39 -10.80 -8.90 -4.36
CA THR A 39 -11.79 -8.84 -3.27
C THR A 39 -11.21 -8.12 -2.07
N PRO A 40 -12.00 -7.30 -1.33
CA PRO A 40 -11.47 -6.60 -0.16
C PRO A 40 -10.82 -7.57 0.83
N CYS A 41 -9.67 -7.21 1.35
CA CYS A 41 -8.93 -8.06 2.28
C CYS A 41 -8.16 -7.25 3.32
N HIS A 42 -7.58 -7.94 4.29
CA HIS A 42 -6.62 -7.38 5.23
C HIS A 42 -5.22 -7.78 4.78
N ALA A 43 -4.25 -6.90 5.01
CA ALA A 43 -2.85 -7.19 4.74
C ALA A 43 -1.96 -6.67 5.88
N VAL A 44 -0.79 -7.26 6.01
CA VAL A 44 0.28 -6.70 6.85
C VAL A 44 1.35 -6.15 5.91
N LEU A 45 1.35 -4.85 5.74
CA LEU A 45 2.30 -4.10 4.96
C LEU A 45 3.25 -3.38 5.94
N ASN A 46 4.57 -3.56 5.81
CA ASN A 46 5.56 -3.00 6.75
C ASN A 46 5.27 -3.28 8.22
N LYS A 47 4.88 -4.51 8.54
CA LYS A 47 4.52 -4.94 9.89
C LYS A 47 3.27 -4.25 10.46
N LEU A 48 2.60 -3.42 9.68
CA LEU A 48 1.36 -2.75 10.05
C LEU A 48 0.18 -3.39 9.33
N PRO A 49 -0.88 -3.77 10.05
CA PRO A 49 -2.10 -4.25 9.43
C PRO A 49 -2.81 -3.09 8.74
N CYS A 50 -3.29 -3.35 7.53
CA CYS A 50 -4.12 -2.42 6.78
C CYS A 50 -5.28 -3.17 6.14
N GLN A 51 -6.34 -2.46 5.84
CA GLN A 51 -7.45 -2.95 5.04
C GLN A 51 -7.25 -2.48 3.59
N LEU A 52 -7.31 -3.42 2.67
CA LEU A 52 -7.25 -3.18 1.23
C LEU A 52 -8.65 -3.27 0.64
N ALA A 53 -8.98 -2.32 -0.21
CA ALA A 53 -10.21 -2.32 -0.97
C ALA A 53 -10.07 -3.15 -2.27
N ALA A 54 -11.19 -3.53 -2.87
CA ALA A 54 -11.16 -4.10 -4.20
C ALA A 54 -10.54 -3.09 -5.18
N TYR A 55 -9.70 -3.58 -6.07
CA TYR A 55 -8.92 -2.86 -7.08
C TYR A 55 -7.78 -2.00 -6.53
N ASP A 56 -7.46 -2.13 -5.24
CA ASP A 56 -6.18 -1.62 -4.74
C ASP A 56 -5.03 -2.35 -5.42
N ILE A 57 -3.96 -1.62 -5.70
CA ILE A 57 -2.76 -2.15 -6.37
C ILE A 57 -1.55 -1.88 -5.49
N VAL A 58 -0.77 -2.92 -5.23
CA VAL A 58 0.55 -2.82 -4.60
C VAL A 58 1.60 -3.17 -5.64
N ILE A 59 2.57 -2.29 -5.85
CA ILE A 59 3.62 -2.45 -6.85
C ILE A 59 5.00 -2.32 -6.22
N SER A 60 5.95 -3.15 -6.65
CA SER A 60 7.34 -3.16 -6.22
C SER A 60 8.26 -3.58 -7.37
N ARG A 61 9.54 -3.30 -7.27
CA ARG A 61 10.58 -3.90 -8.14
C ARG A 61 11.01 -5.27 -7.64
N LYS A 62 10.99 -5.45 -6.34
CA LYS A 62 11.22 -6.71 -5.66
C LYS A 62 10.30 -6.76 -4.46
N PHE A 63 9.27 -7.58 -4.54
CA PHE A 63 8.21 -7.60 -3.54
C PHE A 63 8.77 -8.01 -2.17
N PRO A 64 8.63 -7.19 -1.12
CA PRO A 64 8.94 -7.61 0.23
C PRO A 64 7.96 -8.71 0.65
N ARG A 65 8.29 -9.43 1.71
CA ARG A 65 7.39 -10.44 2.25
C ARG A 65 6.18 -9.78 2.90
N LEU A 66 5.04 -9.87 2.25
CA LEU A 66 3.76 -9.32 2.69
C LEU A 66 2.76 -10.44 2.93
N ALA A 67 1.92 -10.27 3.94
CA ALA A 67 0.89 -11.23 4.27
C ALA A 67 -0.50 -10.62 3.99
N PHE A 68 -1.36 -11.40 3.32
CA PHE A 68 -2.73 -11.03 2.97
C PHE A 68 -3.69 -12.03 3.59
N PHE A 69 -4.83 -11.55 4.11
CA PHE A 69 -5.79 -12.34 4.86
C PHE A 69 -7.22 -11.99 4.47
N ASN A 70 -8.05 -12.99 4.24
CA ASN A 70 -9.50 -12.84 4.24
C ASN A 70 -10.13 -14.17 4.70
N LYS A 71 -11.34 -14.10 5.24
CA LYS A 71 -12.10 -15.28 5.65
C LYS A 71 -13.00 -15.81 4.55
N ASP A 72 -13.41 -14.95 3.61
CA ASP A 72 -14.41 -15.29 2.59
C ASP A 72 -13.95 -14.83 1.20
N ASP A 73 -14.05 -15.71 0.21
CA ASP A 73 -13.87 -15.46 -1.24
C ASP A 73 -12.67 -14.54 -1.57
N PHE A 74 -11.49 -14.98 -1.14
CA PHE A 74 -10.26 -14.22 -1.26
C PHE A 74 -9.66 -14.37 -2.67
N ARG A 75 -9.54 -13.25 -3.41
CA ARG A 75 -8.93 -13.24 -4.74
C ARG A 75 -7.92 -12.11 -4.90
N LEU A 76 -6.74 -12.48 -5.36
CA LEU A 76 -5.67 -11.58 -5.77
C LEU A 76 -5.21 -11.92 -7.17
N ARG A 77 -4.71 -10.90 -7.89
CA ARG A 77 -3.98 -11.10 -9.15
C ARG A 77 -2.53 -10.69 -8.95
N LEU A 78 -1.61 -11.62 -9.22
CA LEU A 78 -0.18 -11.36 -9.29
C LEU A 78 0.21 -11.08 -10.74
N VAL A 79 0.95 -10.00 -10.96
CA VAL A 79 1.44 -9.61 -12.27
C VAL A 79 2.94 -9.34 -12.21
N SER A 80 3.70 -9.99 -13.07
CA SER A 80 5.12 -9.72 -13.28
C SER A 80 5.31 -9.13 -14.66
N LEU A 81 5.93 -7.97 -14.73
CA LEU A 81 6.20 -7.23 -15.97
C LEU A 81 7.70 -7.03 -16.11
N ASP A 82 8.22 -7.46 -17.23
CA ASP A 82 9.64 -7.33 -17.61
C ASP A 82 9.77 -6.37 -18.77
N PHE A 83 10.64 -5.37 -18.62
CA PHE A 83 10.87 -4.35 -19.63
C PHE A 83 12.36 -4.26 -20.00
N LYS A 84 12.64 -3.96 -21.26
CA LYS A 84 13.96 -3.50 -21.67
C LYS A 84 14.15 -2.04 -21.25
N ARG A 85 15.36 -1.67 -20.91
CA ARG A 85 15.70 -0.31 -20.49
C ARG A 85 15.26 0.76 -21.49
N GLN A 86 15.37 0.47 -22.78
CA GLN A 86 14.95 1.39 -23.84
C GLN A 86 13.43 1.59 -23.82
N GLU A 87 12.64 0.52 -23.63
CA GLU A 87 11.17 0.60 -23.53
C GLU A 87 10.74 1.48 -22.35
N VAL A 88 11.40 1.33 -21.20
CA VAL A 88 11.14 2.19 -20.04
C VAL A 88 11.46 3.65 -20.33
N LEU A 89 12.59 3.93 -20.97
CA LEU A 89 12.98 5.29 -21.38
C LEU A 89 11.96 5.88 -22.36
N ASP A 90 11.46 5.08 -23.32
CA ASP A 90 10.45 5.50 -24.29
C ASP A 90 9.11 5.81 -23.59
N MET A 91 8.68 4.97 -22.63
CA MET A 91 7.52 5.24 -21.79
C MET A 91 7.67 6.53 -21.00
N LEU A 92 8.85 6.77 -20.38
CA LEU A 92 9.15 7.97 -19.63
C LEU A 92 9.13 9.22 -20.52
N THR A 93 9.65 9.10 -21.74
CA THR A 93 9.73 10.20 -22.71
C THR A 93 8.36 10.54 -23.29
N MET A 94 7.56 9.51 -23.68
CA MET A 94 6.20 9.70 -24.19
C MET A 94 5.28 10.34 -23.13
N ALA A 95 5.45 9.99 -21.87
CA ALA A 95 4.62 10.52 -20.81
C ALA A 95 4.94 11.99 -20.45
N ASN A 96 6.07 12.56 -20.93
CA ASN A 96 6.62 13.87 -20.52
C ASN A 96 6.55 14.03 -18.98
N ASN A 97 6.89 12.97 -18.23
CA ASN A 97 6.38 12.79 -16.88
C ASN A 97 7.51 12.63 -15.86
N GLY A 98 7.77 13.70 -15.13
CA GLY A 98 8.43 13.60 -13.83
C GLY A 98 7.74 12.61 -12.88
N LEU A 99 6.45 12.32 -13.06
CA LEU A 99 5.64 11.43 -12.24
C LEU A 99 6.04 9.96 -12.36
N VAL A 100 6.25 9.44 -13.57
CA VAL A 100 6.74 8.07 -13.78
C VAL A 100 8.15 7.94 -13.21
N HIS A 101 8.98 8.98 -13.37
CA HIS A 101 10.30 9.02 -12.77
C HIS A 101 10.24 8.95 -11.23
N ASP A 102 9.30 9.65 -10.61
CA ASP A 102 9.12 9.65 -9.16
C ASP A 102 8.67 8.27 -8.64
N ILE A 103 7.74 7.61 -9.34
CA ILE A 103 7.35 6.23 -9.00
C ILE A 103 8.56 5.29 -9.08
N PHE A 104 9.31 5.32 -10.17
CA PHE A 104 10.47 4.44 -10.33
C PHE A 104 11.57 4.74 -9.32
N LYS A 105 11.80 6.01 -8.99
CA LYS A 105 12.74 6.40 -7.95
C LYS A 105 12.35 5.85 -6.58
N ASP A 106 11.06 5.87 -6.25
CA ASP A 106 10.57 5.30 -4.99
C ASP A 106 10.70 3.77 -4.99
N LEU A 107 10.46 3.12 -6.13
CA LEU A 107 10.60 1.67 -6.29
C LEU A 107 12.06 1.19 -6.34
N ASP A 108 13.03 2.07 -6.62
CA ASP A 108 14.46 1.73 -6.64
C ASP A 108 15.06 1.49 -5.25
N GLN A 109 14.31 1.77 -4.19
CA GLN A 109 14.74 1.50 -2.83
C GLN A 109 14.53 0.03 -2.49
N ALA A 110 15.51 -0.59 -1.84
CA ALA A 110 15.41 -1.98 -1.40
C ALA A 110 14.19 -2.18 -0.48
N GLU A 111 13.41 -3.24 -0.75
CA GLU A 111 12.20 -3.61 -0.01
C GLU A 111 11.09 -2.53 -0.01
N SER A 112 11.11 -1.62 -0.99
CA SER A 112 10.06 -0.62 -1.13
C SER A 112 8.89 -1.14 -1.96
N TYR A 113 7.72 -0.61 -1.69
CA TYR A 113 6.52 -0.81 -2.50
C TYR A 113 5.70 0.48 -2.54
N VAL A 114 4.86 0.60 -3.55
CA VAL A 114 3.89 1.69 -3.67
C VAL A 114 2.49 1.08 -3.63
N HIS A 115 1.65 1.55 -2.72
CA HIS A 115 0.27 1.11 -2.60
C HIS A 115 -0.67 2.18 -3.13
N TYR A 116 -1.40 1.84 -4.18
CA TYR A 116 -2.47 2.65 -4.76
C TYR A 116 -3.81 2.21 -4.18
N THR A 117 -4.60 3.14 -3.69
CA THR A 117 -5.92 2.89 -3.11
C THR A 117 -7.01 3.72 -3.78
N GLY A 118 -8.23 3.17 -3.83
CA GLY A 118 -9.40 3.85 -4.40
C GLY A 118 -9.24 4.12 -5.90
N LEU A 119 -8.59 3.24 -6.63
CA LEU A 119 -8.44 3.30 -8.07
C LEU A 119 -9.79 3.08 -8.76
N ASP A 120 -9.91 3.63 -9.95
CA ASP A 120 -11.06 3.40 -10.80
C ASP A 120 -10.99 1.99 -11.41
N LYS A 121 -12.06 1.19 -11.16
CA LYS A 121 -12.18 -0.15 -11.72
C LYS A 121 -12.12 -0.15 -13.24
N MET A 122 -12.83 0.80 -13.87
CA MET A 122 -12.97 0.82 -15.34
C MET A 122 -11.67 1.13 -16.06
N ILE A 123 -10.76 1.88 -15.43
CA ILE A 123 -9.49 2.29 -16.06
C ILE A 123 -8.35 1.34 -15.65
N CYS A 124 -8.02 1.28 -14.37
CA CYS A 124 -6.85 0.52 -13.91
C CYS A 124 -7.08 -0.99 -14.02
N HIS A 125 -8.22 -1.48 -13.54
CA HIS A 125 -8.56 -2.91 -13.60
C HIS A 125 -8.71 -3.42 -15.05
N GLU A 126 -9.44 -2.68 -15.88
CA GLU A 126 -9.61 -3.06 -17.29
C GLU A 126 -8.30 -2.92 -18.08
N GLY A 127 -7.42 -2.00 -17.71
CA GLY A 127 -6.07 -1.91 -18.26
C GLY A 127 -5.26 -3.18 -17.99
N LEU A 128 -5.29 -3.70 -16.75
CA LEU A 128 -4.66 -4.98 -16.44
C LEU A 128 -5.33 -6.17 -17.14
N ASN A 129 -6.65 -6.21 -17.23
CA ASN A 129 -7.37 -7.23 -18.00
C ASN A 129 -6.95 -7.21 -19.46
N PHE A 130 -6.76 -6.03 -20.04
CA PHE A 130 -6.31 -5.88 -21.42
C PHE A 130 -4.89 -6.41 -21.61
N CYS A 131 -3.95 -6.06 -20.71
CA CYS A 131 -2.60 -6.61 -20.73
C CYS A 131 -2.60 -8.14 -20.60
N GLN A 132 -3.41 -8.69 -19.71
CA GLN A 132 -3.54 -10.14 -19.54
C GLN A 132 -4.04 -10.83 -20.81
N ARG A 133 -5.09 -10.29 -21.45
CA ARG A 133 -5.64 -10.85 -22.69
C ARG A 133 -4.62 -10.85 -23.84
N ILE A 134 -3.83 -9.78 -23.96
CA ILE A 134 -2.74 -9.73 -24.95
C ILE A 134 -1.70 -10.82 -24.66
N ALA A 135 -1.28 -10.96 -23.40
CA ALA A 135 -0.29 -11.95 -23.00
C ALA A 135 -0.79 -13.40 -23.20
N GLU A 136 -2.09 -13.66 -22.97
CA GLU A 136 -2.71 -14.97 -23.16
C GLU A 136 -3.02 -15.29 -24.63
N ALA A 137 -3.22 -14.30 -25.47
CA ALA A 137 -3.51 -14.48 -26.91
C ALA A 137 -2.33 -15.03 -27.72
N GLY A 138 -1.14 -14.98 -27.19
CA GLY A 138 0.12 -15.70 -27.38
C GLY A 138 0.42 -16.43 -28.69
N GLU A 139 0.04 -15.89 -29.87
CA GLU A 139 0.54 -16.35 -31.14
C GLU A 139 1.59 -15.36 -31.67
N ASP A 140 2.86 -15.80 -31.61
CA ASP A 140 4.04 -15.19 -32.23
C ASP A 140 4.42 -13.73 -31.93
N GLY A 141 5.26 -13.70 -31.02
CA GLY A 141 6.45 -12.92 -30.63
C GLY A 141 6.35 -11.39 -30.76
N TYR A 142 6.59 -10.85 -31.93
CA TYR A 142 6.93 -9.43 -32.07
C TYR A 142 5.74 -8.47 -31.89
N PHE A 143 4.59 -8.78 -32.42
CA PHE A 143 3.42 -7.90 -32.34
C PHE A 143 2.80 -7.96 -30.94
N VAL A 144 2.79 -9.13 -30.30
CA VAL A 144 2.30 -9.30 -28.92
C VAL A 144 3.16 -8.50 -27.95
N ASP A 145 4.47 -8.58 -28.06
CA ASP A 145 5.40 -7.81 -27.23
C ASP A 145 5.20 -6.30 -27.40
N TYR A 146 5.01 -5.85 -28.65
CA TYR A 146 4.76 -4.44 -28.92
C TYR A 146 3.41 -3.96 -28.38
N GLU A 147 2.33 -4.71 -28.60
CA GLU A 147 1.00 -4.39 -28.06
C GLU A 147 0.98 -4.42 -26.54
N LEU A 148 1.65 -5.40 -25.93
CA LEU A 148 1.77 -5.50 -24.48
C LEU A 148 2.54 -4.30 -23.89
N SER A 149 3.62 -3.89 -24.54
CA SER A 149 4.38 -2.70 -24.15
C SER A 149 3.53 -1.43 -24.17
N LEU A 150 2.71 -1.24 -25.22
CA LEU A 150 1.78 -0.11 -25.33
C LEU A 150 0.68 -0.16 -24.25
N ALA A 151 0.10 -1.33 -24.03
CA ALA A 151 -0.93 -1.53 -23.02
C ALA A 151 -0.38 -1.26 -21.59
N CYS A 152 0.81 -1.79 -21.30
CA CYS A 152 1.50 -1.53 -20.03
C CYS A 152 1.86 -0.05 -19.86
N ALA A 153 2.31 0.63 -20.92
CA ALA A 153 2.58 2.06 -20.88
C ALA A 153 1.31 2.87 -20.58
N GLY A 154 0.18 2.50 -21.16
CA GLY A 154 -1.13 3.09 -20.87
C GLY A 154 -1.53 2.89 -19.42
N PHE A 155 -1.41 1.67 -18.90
CA PHE A 155 -1.69 1.32 -17.51
C PHE A 155 -0.79 2.08 -16.53
N LEU A 156 0.52 2.11 -16.76
CA LEU A 156 1.47 2.85 -15.91
C LEU A 156 1.22 4.37 -15.96
N THR A 157 0.80 4.90 -17.11
CA THR A 157 0.41 6.30 -17.25
C THR A 157 -0.83 6.61 -16.39
N GLU A 158 -1.81 5.72 -16.36
CA GLU A 158 -2.99 5.86 -15.53
C GLU A 158 -2.64 5.78 -14.03
N LEU A 159 -1.80 4.84 -13.61
CA LEU A 159 -1.27 4.82 -12.25
C LEU A 159 -0.53 6.12 -11.92
N SER A 160 0.26 6.67 -12.85
CA SER A 160 0.98 7.93 -12.66
C SER A 160 0.03 9.11 -12.47
N ARG A 161 -1.10 9.15 -13.18
CA ARG A 161 -2.15 10.15 -12.99
C ARG A 161 -2.69 10.14 -11.56
N HIS A 162 -2.79 8.97 -10.95
CA HIS A 162 -3.30 8.79 -9.59
C HIS A 162 -2.22 8.86 -8.51
N TYR A 163 -0.94 8.94 -8.88
CA TYR A 163 0.18 8.88 -7.95
C TYR A 163 0.05 9.86 -6.77
N HIS A 164 -0.21 11.12 -7.03
CA HIS A 164 -0.33 12.12 -5.95
C HIS A 164 -1.66 12.11 -5.20
N ALA A 165 -2.69 11.51 -5.77
CA ALA A 165 -4.03 11.54 -5.21
C ALA A 165 -4.35 10.30 -4.38
N ARG A 166 -3.77 9.14 -4.71
CA ARG A 166 -4.25 7.84 -4.24
C ARG A 166 -3.14 6.90 -3.76
N VAL A 167 -1.90 7.36 -3.72
CA VAL A 167 -0.78 6.54 -3.28
C VAL A 167 -0.66 6.56 -1.77
N ARG A 168 -0.53 5.36 -1.19
CA ARG A 168 0.01 5.15 0.15
C ARG A 168 1.43 4.64 -0.01
N LEU A 169 2.39 5.52 0.21
CA LEU A 169 3.80 5.15 0.19
C LEU A 169 4.20 4.45 1.47
N ASP A 170 5.19 3.57 1.38
CA ASP A 170 5.93 3.15 2.54
C ASP A 170 6.51 4.38 3.25
N SER A 171 6.53 4.30 4.57
CA SER A 171 6.69 5.36 5.55
C SER A 171 7.81 6.38 5.36
N SER A 172 8.75 6.16 4.45
CA SER A 172 9.95 6.99 4.37
C SER A 172 9.90 8.11 3.33
N HIS A 173 8.98 8.07 2.37
CA HIS A 173 9.03 8.96 1.20
C HIS A 173 7.67 9.57 0.83
N PHE A 174 7.16 10.45 1.68
CA PHE A 174 6.14 11.40 1.24
C PHE A 174 6.81 12.56 0.50
N PRO A 175 6.36 12.91 -0.72
CA PRO A 175 6.80 14.14 -1.34
C PRO A 175 6.28 15.31 -0.51
N SER A 176 7.13 15.83 0.36
CA SER A 176 6.81 16.94 1.29
C SER A 176 6.32 18.20 0.58
N SER A 177 6.65 18.35 -0.70
CA SER A 177 6.31 19.54 -1.51
C SER A 177 4.86 19.59 -2.01
N ASN A 178 4.14 18.47 -2.06
CA ASN A 178 2.84 18.42 -2.77
C ASN A 178 1.61 18.55 -1.86
N VAL A 179 1.77 18.50 -0.53
CA VAL A 179 0.64 18.61 0.41
C VAL A 179 -0.05 19.97 0.31
N HIS A 180 0.68 21.03 0.00
CA HIS A 180 0.12 22.38 -0.13
C HIS A 180 -0.88 22.54 -1.28
N TYR A 181 -0.71 21.77 -2.36
CA TYR A 181 -1.54 21.85 -3.57
C TYR A 181 -2.61 20.74 -3.63
N ALA A 182 -2.55 19.78 -2.70
CA ALA A 182 -3.50 18.69 -2.66
C ALA A 182 -4.90 19.17 -2.28
N ASN A 183 -5.94 18.57 -2.87
CA ASN A 183 -7.31 18.78 -2.43
C ASN A 183 -7.52 18.24 -0.99
N PRO A 184 -8.61 18.62 -0.28
CA PRO A 184 -8.84 18.17 1.10
C PRO A 184 -8.81 16.65 1.27
N MET A 185 -9.37 15.89 0.33
CA MET A 185 -9.43 14.43 0.38
C MET A 185 -8.03 13.80 0.28
N THR A 186 -7.19 14.31 -0.61
CA THR A 186 -5.78 13.89 -0.73
C THR A 186 -4.98 14.25 0.50
N ARG A 187 -5.18 15.45 1.09
CA ARG A 187 -4.51 15.86 2.34
C ARG A 187 -4.85 14.93 3.49
N THR A 188 -6.13 14.52 3.59
CA THR A 188 -6.57 13.54 4.60
C THR A 188 -5.80 12.23 4.45
N GLY A 189 -5.72 11.68 3.23
CA GLY A 189 -4.97 10.47 2.94
C GLY A 189 -3.49 10.60 3.30
N MET A 190 -2.83 11.68 2.89
CA MET A 190 -1.41 11.92 3.16
C MET A 190 -1.12 12.02 4.67
N ILE A 191 -1.95 12.75 5.41
CA ILE A 191 -1.82 12.89 6.87
C ILE A 191 -2.02 11.54 7.57
N MET A 192 -3.05 10.77 7.19
CA MET A 192 -3.31 9.46 7.76
C MET A 192 -2.19 8.48 7.47
N ASN A 193 -1.67 8.45 6.25
CA ASN A 193 -0.58 7.57 5.87
C ASN A 193 0.70 7.87 6.67
N TYR A 194 1.07 9.15 6.78
CA TYR A 194 2.22 9.53 7.63
C TYR A 194 1.99 9.12 9.09
N LEU A 195 0.78 9.33 9.60
CA LEU A 195 0.42 8.99 10.97
C LEU A 195 0.56 7.49 11.23
N VAL A 196 0.01 6.66 10.35
CA VAL A 196 0.07 5.18 10.45
C VAL A 196 1.52 4.70 10.34
N ALA A 197 2.25 5.20 9.35
CA ALA A 197 3.62 4.81 9.11
C ALA A 197 4.59 5.14 10.26
N ASN A 198 4.32 6.23 10.98
CA ASN A 198 5.16 6.69 12.08
C ASN A 198 4.47 6.56 13.45
N ILE A 199 3.46 5.69 13.56
CA ILE A 199 2.55 5.62 14.73
C ILE A 199 3.27 5.41 16.05
N GLN A 200 4.42 4.74 16.01
CA GLN A 200 5.20 4.42 17.19
C GLN A 200 5.71 5.68 17.90
N ASP A 201 6.25 6.65 17.15
CA ASP A 201 6.96 7.81 17.72
C ASP A 201 6.54 9.17 17.11
N VAL A 202 5.42 9.19 16.36
CA VAL A 202 4.92 10.39 15.71
C VAL A 202 4.57 11.48 16.71
N THR A 203 5.00 12.70 16.40
CA THR A 203 4.59 13.94 17.10
C THR A 203 4.03 14.96 16.09
N LEU A 204 3.29 15.93 16.59
CA LEU A 204 2.77 17.01 15.74
C LEU A 204 3.91 17.78 15.07
N GLU A 205 5.00 17.98 15.79
CA GLU A 205 6.20 18.69 15.33
C GLU A 205 6.90 17.91 14.21
N LYS A 206 7.13 16.60 14.39
CA LYS A 206 7.72 15.74 13.36
C LYS A 206 6.88 15.74 12.09
N MET A 207 5.56 15.58 12.24
CA MET A 207 4.62 15.61 11.12
C MET A 207 4.60 16.99 10.43
N ALA A 208 4.61 18.07 11.19
CA ALA A 208 4.62 19.41 10.65
C ALA A 208 5.91 19.69 9.87
N THR A 209 7.05 19.30 10.40
CA THR A 209 8.35 19.40 9.71
C THR A 209 8.35 18.61 8.42
N HIS A 210 7.83 17.37 8.43
CA HIS A 210 7.76 16.52 7.24
C HIS A 210 6.95 17.16 6.12
N PHE A 211 5.81 17.76 6.43
CA PHE A 211 4.94 18.41 5.44
C PHE A 211 5.29 19.89 5.17
N GLY A 212 6.35 20.42 5.76
CA GLY A 212 6.71 21.84 5.60
C GLY A 212 5.70 22.81 6.23
N TYR A 213 4.95 22.38 7.23
CA TYR A 213 3.97 23.20 7.95
C TYR A 213 4.51 23.70 9.29
N GLN A 214 3.94 24.82 9.73
CA GLN A 214 4.04 25.20 11.13
C GLN A 214 3.13 24.28 11.99
N PRO A 215 3.56 23.80 13.19
CA PRO A 215 2.76 22.92 14.03
C PRO A 215 1.36 23.45 14.33
N LYS A 216 1.25 24.77 14.57
CA LYS A 216 -0.03 25.43 14.83
C LYS A 216 -0.98 25.39 13.62
N TYR A 217 -0.43 25.50 12.41
CA TYR A 217 -1.21 25.36 11.18
C TYR A 217 -1.67 23.93 10.97
N LEU A 218 -0.76 22.95 11.09
CA LEU A 218 -1.10 21.55 10.95
C LEU A 218 -2.16 21.10 11.97
N SER A 219 -2.06 21.56 13.22
CA SER A 219 -3.07 21.26 14.26
C SER A 219 -4.47 21.76 13.86
N ARG A 220 -4.59 22.96 13.26
CA ARG A 220 -5.87 23.47 12.75
C ARG A 220 -6.35 22.70 11.54
N LEU A 221 -5.45 22.36 10.62
CA LEU A 221 -5.75 21.58 9.44
C LEU A 221 -6.28 20.19 9.81
N ILE A 222 -5.64 19.49 10.76
CA ILE A 222 -6.12 18.19 11.26
C ILE A 222 -7.53 18.35 11.84
N ARG A 223 -7.78 19.37 12.64
CA ARG A 223 -9.10 19.61 13.20
C ARG A 223 -10.15 19.87 12.13
N GLN A 224 -9.79 20.60 11.09
CA GLN A 224 -10.67 20.88 9.96
C GLN A 224 -10.98 19.64 9.11
N LEU A 225 -9.98 18.76 8.88
CA LEU A 225 -10.14 17.59 8.01
C LEU A 225 -10.76 16.39 8.71
N PHE A 226 -10.52 16.22 10.02
CA PHE A 226 -10.91 15.03 10.77
C PHE A 226 -11.91 15.31 11.90
N ASP A 227 -12.23 16.57 12.15
CA ASP A 227 -13.03 17.03 13.32
C ASP A 227 -12.47 16.55 14.68
N GLN A 228 -11.14 16.37 14.73
CA GLN A 228 -10.40 15.84 15.88
C GLN A 228 -9.12 16.61 16.12
N THR A 229 -8.63 16.56 17.35
CA THR A 229 -7.26 16.99 17.66
C THR A 229 -6.24 15.94 17.19
N PHE A 230 -4.99 16.35 16.98
CA PHE A 230 -3.90 15.41 16.66
C PHE A 230 -3.78 14.27 17.67
N SER A 231 -3.93 14.56 18.96
CA SER A 231 -3.86 13.55 20.03
C SER A 231 -5.02 12.54 19.97
N GLN A 232 -6.23 13.00 19.65
CA GLN A 232 -7.40 12.12 19.47
C GLN A 232 -7.21 11.23 18.25
N LEU A 233 -6.86 11.82 17.10
CA LEU A 233 -6.60 11.11 15.87
C LEU A 233 -5.49 10.06 16.04
N LYS A 234 -4.38 10.42 16.71
CA LYS A 234 -3.29 9.49 17.04
C LYS A 234 -3.77 8.33 17.92
N THR A 235 -4.55 8.61 18.95
CA THR A 235 -5.06 7.56 19.86
C THR A 235 -6.02 6.62 19.14
N GLU A 236 -6.93 7.15 18.35
CA GLU A 236 -7.88 6.36 17.56
C GLU A 236 -7.16 5.46 16.55
N THR A 237 -6.17 6.01 15.83
CA THR A 237 -5.35 5.26 14.89
C THR A 237 -4.58 4.13 15.60
N ARG A 238 -3.99 4.38 16.76
CA ARG A 238 -3.31 3.36 17.58
C ARG A 238 -4.25 2.23 18.00
N VAL A 239 -5.46 2.57 18.42
CA VAL A 239 -6.47 1.58 18.81
C VAL A 239 -6.94 0.78 17.59
N SER A 240 -7.14 1.43 16.44
CA SER A 240 -7.51 0.75 15.20
C SER A 240 -6.46 -0.27 14.77
N ILE A 241 -5.19 0.11 14.73
CA ILE A 241 -4.07 -0.79 14.43
C ILE A 241 -4.02 -1.94 15.46
N SER A 242 -4.20 -1.61 16.75
CA SER A 242 -4.20 -2.63 17.81
C SER A 242 -5.28 -3.67 17.62
N LYS A 243 -6.50 -3.28 17.25
CA LYS A 243 -7.60 -4.22 16.96
C LYS A 243 -7.19 -5.23 15.89
N SER A 244 -6.67 -4.73 14.77
CA SER A 244 -6.21 -5.60 13.68
C SER A 244 -5.07 -6.54 14.12
N LEU A 245 -4.09 -6.04 14.90
CA LEU A 245 -3.02 -6.89 15.43
C LEU A 245 -3.53 -7.96 16.39
N LEU A 246 -4.52 -7.61 17.25
CA LEU A 246 -5.13 -8.56 18.18
C LEU A 246 -5.91 -9.67 17.48
N GLU A 247 -6.58 -9.32 16.37
CA GLU A 247 -7.38 -10.25 15.57
C GLU A 247 -6.50 -11.14 14.67
N LEU A 248 -5.53 -10.56 13.99
CA LEU A 248 -4.82 -11.19 12.90
C LEU A 248 -3.48 -11.82 13.28
N THR A 249 -2.93 -11.55 14.49
CA THR A 249 -1.60 -12.02 14.89
C THR A 249 -1.61 -12.69 16.25
N THR A 250 -0.58 -13.53 16.49
CA THR A 250 -0.33 -14.16 17.79
C THR A 250 0.57 -13.35 18.72
N LYS A 251 0.91 -12.10 18.34
CA LYS A 251 1.79 -11.22 19.12
C LYS A 251 1.26 -11.03 20.54
N SER A 252 2.16 -10.91 21.49
CA SER A 252 1.80 -10.61 22.89
C SER A 252 1.18 -9.21 23.01
N ILE A 253 0.50 -8.95 24.11
CA ILE A 253 -0.08 -7.64 24.38
C ILE A 253 1.01 -6.58 24.53
N GLU A 254 2.15 -6.99 25.10
CA GLU A 254 3.35 -6.16 25.29
C GLU A 254 3.94 -5.76 23.93
N GLU A 255 4.14 -6.72 23.03
CA GLU A 255 4.64 -6.44 21.67
C GLU A 255 3.70 -5.50 20.90
N ILE A 256 2.39 -5.70 21.00
CA ILE A 256 1.42 -4.82 20.34
C ILE A 256 1.49 -3.40 20.93
N SER A 257 1.58 -3.27 22.26
CA SER A 257 1.73 -1.98 22.94
C SER A 257 2.94 -1.20 22.41
N GLU A 258 4.07 -1.90 22.22
CA GLU A 258 5.30 -1.33 21.68
C GLU A 258 5.16 -0.92 20.21
N ILE A 259 4.60 -1.80 19.37
CA ILE A 259 4.39 -1.54 17.94
C ILE A 259 3.55 -0.28 17.73
N VAL A 260 2.48 -0.10 18.52
CA VAL A 260 1.63 1.09 18.37
C VAL A 260 2.13 2.30 19.16
N GLY A 261 3.28 2.19 19.83
CA GLY A 261 4.02 3.30 20.42
C GLY A 261 3.48 3.81 21.74
N TYR A 262 2.95 2.95 22.60
CA TYR A 262 2.64 3.34 23.98
C TYR A 262 3.89 3.21 24.87
N PRO A 263 4.16 4.20 25.74
CA PRO A 263 5.35 4.20 26.60
C PRO A 263 5.30 3.12 27.70
N SER A 264 4.13 2.56 27.98
CA SER A 264 3.94 1.44 28.89
C SER A 264 2.69 0.65 28.52
N VAL A 265 2.71 -0.64 28.83
CA VAL A 265 1.58 -1.54 28.64
C VAL A 265 0.34 -1.07 29.43
N SER A 266 0.53 -0.49 30.61
CA SER A 266 -0.56 0.05 31.43
C SER A 266 -1.27 1.22 30.73
N ASN A 267 -0.53 2.10 30.07
CA ASN A 267 -1.11 3.20 29.29
C ASN A 267 -1.88 2.67 28.07
N TYR A 268 -1.36 1.62 27.43
CA TYR A 268 -2.05 0.94 26.34
C TYR A 268 -3.37 0.33 26.80
N TYR A 269 -3.37 -0.47 27.88
CA TYR A 269 -4.59 -1.07 28.43
C TYR A 269 -5.66 -0.03 28.73
N ARG A 270 -5.29 1.07 29.38
CA ARG A 270 -6.21 2.15 29.72
C ARG A 270 -6.80 2.82 28.48
N ALA A 271 -5.95 3.16 27.50
CA ALA A 271 -6.38 3.81 26.27
C ALA A 271 -7.29 2.89 25.43
N PHE A 272 -6.91 1.62 25.30
CA PHE A 272 -7.68 0.63 24.55
C PHE A 272 -9.05 0.37 25.19
N LYS A 273 -9.09 0.17 26.53
CA LYS A 273 -10.34 -0.04 27.26
C LYS A 273 -11.25 1.17 27.20
N LEU A 274 -10.69 2.39 27.29
CA LEU A 274 -11.48 3.62 27.16
C LEU A 274 -12.14 3.73 25.78
N ALA A 275 -11.43 3.35 24.72
CA ALA A 275 -11.90 3.45 23.35
C ALA A 275 -12.83 2.32 22.91
N THR A 276 -12.73 1.12 23.52
CA THR A 276 -13.43 -0.09 23.07
C THR A 276 -14.41 -0.67 24.09
N GLY A 277 -14.31 -0.25 25.34
CA GLY A 277 -15.02 -0.85 26.48
C GLY A 277 -14.42 -2.15 27.01
N LEU A 278 -13.49 -2.77 26.29
CA LEU A 278 -12.84 -4.04 26.61
C LEU A 278 -11.34 -3.87 26.82
N THR A 279 -10.74 -4.74 27.61
CA THR A 279 -9.28 -4.85 27.62
C THR A 279 -8.78 -5.50 26.33
N PRO A 280 -7.50 -5.29 25.96
CA PRO A 280 -6.93 -5.95 24.76
C PRO A 280 -7.07 -7.49 24.80
N SER A 281 -6.89 -8.10 25.97
CA SER A 281 -7.03 -9.54 26.17
C SER A 281 -8.47 -10.03 26.00
N GLU A 282 -9.44 -9.33 26.57
CA GLU A 282 -10.86 -9.64 26.40
C GLU A 282 -11.29 -9.45 24.95
N TYR A 283 -10.82 -8.40 24.29
CA TYR A 283 -11.11 -8.13 22.88
C TYR A 283 -10.56 -9.27 21.99
N ARG A 284 -9.31 -9.69 22.18
CA ARG A 284 -8.70 -10.81 21.45
C ARG A 284 -9.48 -12.09 21.64
N LYS A 285 -9.87 -12.41 22.88
CA LYS A 285 -10.63 -13.62 23.19
C LYS A 285 -11.98 -13.60 22.46
N MET A 286 -12.72 -12.52 22.58
CA MET A 286 -14.04 -12.35 21.95
C MET A 286 -13.96 -12.53 20.42
N ARG A 287 -12.90 -12.02 19.76
CA ARG A 287 -12.77 -12.06 18.30
C ARG A 287 -12.24 -13.38 17.74
N ARG A 288 -11.64 -14.22 18.56
CA ARG A 288 -11.13 -15.54 18.15
C ARG A 288 -12.09 -16.69 18.46
N GLU A 289 -13.01 -16.51 19.40
CA GLU A 289 -13.98 -17.50 19.81
C GLU A 289 -15.36 -17.30 19.13
N GLY A 290 -15.58 -16.19 18.43
CA GLY A 290 -16.76 -15.88 17.62
C GLY A 290 -16.47 -15.94 16.14
#